data_5eac292d516e3f5f8a69101a6de64895
#
_entry.id   5eac292d516e3f5f8a69101a6de64895
#
_cell.length_a   1.000
_cell.length_b   1.000
_cell.length_c   1.000
_cell.angle_alpha   90.00
_cell.angle_beta   90.00
_cell.angle_gamma   90.00
#
_symmetry.space_group_name_H-M   'P 1'
#
loop_
_entity.id
_entity.type
_entity.pdbx_description
1 polymer ?
#
loop_
_entity_poly.entity_id
_entity_poly.type
_entity_poly.pdbx_seq_one_letter_code
_entity_poly.pdbx_strand_id
1 'polypeptide(L)'
;MIYLNCAATSYMRPPCVVDAVSRALCSLGSTGRGAAAAELDAARAVMVARERLASLLGFSHQERVVFTANATDALNKAILGIVRPGDHVVATDWDHNSVLRPLYHLREKHGVNVDFVPADRQGRLDWSAFERLVTFGTKLVVVTHASNLTGNVCDLTRAAAIAHAAGALLLVDAAQTAGSFRIDFDGLGLDLLACTGHKALMGPQGTGALLVGSNV
;
A
#
# COMPACT_ATOMS: atom_id res chain seq x y z
N MET A 1 27.95 2.87 -13.74
CA MET A 1 26.70 3.63 -14.06
C MET A 1 26.12 4.17 -12.76
N ILE A 2 25.70 5.43 -12.72
CA ILE A 2 24.98 6.03 -11.59
C ILE A 2 23.48 6.03 -11.96
N TYR A 3 22.65 5.35 -11.15
CA TYR A 3 21.19 5.26 -11.37
C TYR A 3 20.45 6.04 -10.28
N LEU A 4 19.75 7.11 -10.67
CA LEU A 4 19.09 8.05 -9.77
C LEU A 4 17.54 8.02 -9.88
N ASN A 5 16.96 6.94 -10.46
CA ASN A 5 15.53 6.85 -10.69
C ASN A 5 14.87 5.66 -9.94
N CYS A 6 15.34 5.36 -8.72
CA CYS A 6 14.76 4.29 -7.89
C CYS A 6 13.32 4.57 -7.47
N ALA A 7 12.88 5.83 -7.47
CA ALA A 7 11.49 6.20 -7.22
C ALA A 7 10.52 5.63 -8.28
N ALA A 8 11.00 5.45 -9.53
CA ALA A 8 10.21 4.80 -10.58
C ALA A 8 10.24 3.27 -10.46
N THR A 9 11.43 2.69 -10.36
CA THR A 9 11.67 1.24 -10.17
C THR A 9 13.10 1.00 -9.72
N SER A 10 13.36 -0.07 -8.98
CA SER A 10 14.73 -0.46 -8.64
C SER A 10 15.50 -0.92 -9.89
N TYR A 11 16.80 -0.70 -9.89
CA TYR A 11 17.74 -1.17 -10.90
C TYR A 11 18.79 -2.06 -10.25
N MET A 12 19.30 -3.05 -11.01
CA MET A 12 20.23 -4.07 -10.54
C MET A 12 19.68 -4.86 -9.33
N ARG A 13 18.67 -5.67 -9.62
CA ARG A 13 18.11 -6.58 -8.61
C ARG A 13 19.15 -7.59 -8.15
N PRO A 14 19.13 -8.01 -6.87
CA PRO A 14 20.03 -9.05 -6.36
C PRO A 14 19.92 -10.33 -7.19
N PRO A 15 21.05 -11.04 -7.47
CA PRO A 15 21.02 -12.28 -8.25
C PRO A 15 20.02 -13.32 -7.70
N CYS A 16 19.89 -13.41 -6.38
CA CYS A 16 18.94 -14.34 -5.75
C CYS A 16 17.47 -14.11 -6.17
N VAL A 17 17.10 -12.88 -6.54
CA VAL A 17 15.74 -12.57 -7.06
C VAL A 17 15.57 -13.16 -8.46
N VAL A 18 16.57 -12.97 -9.33
CA VAL A 18 16.58 -13.54 -10.69
C VAL A 18 16.51 -15.05 -10.64
N ASP A 19 17.36 -15.68 -9.79
CA ASP A 19 17.40 -17.13 -9.61
C ASP A 19 16.07 -17.68 -9.07
N ALA A 20 15.44 -16.99 -8.12
CA ALA A 20 14.15 -17.40 -7.56
C ALA A 20 13.04 -17.37 -8.61
N VAL A 21 12.98 -16.31 -9.43
CA VAL A 21 12.00 -16.19 -10.52
C VAL A 21 12.23 -17.28 -11.57
N SER A 22 13.48 -17.52 -11.99
CA SER A 22 13.82 -18.56 -12.97
C SER A 22 13.43 -19.93 -12.45
N ARG A 23 13.77 -20.28 -11.22
CA ARG A 23 13.35 -21.56 -10.61
C ARG A 23 11.83 -21.69 -10.55
N ALA A 24 11.13 -20.63 -10.13
CA ALA A 24 9.67 -20.67 -10.07
C ALA A 24 9.02 -20.96 -11.41
N LEU A 25 9.50 -20.32 -12.48
CA LEU A 25 9.00 -20.55 -13.85
C LEU A 25 9.25 -21.98 -14.35
N CYS A 26 10.34 -22.62 -13.91
CA CYS A 26 10.71 -23.97 -14.36
C CYS A 26 10.10 -25.10 -13.54
N SER A 27 9.69 -24.86 -12.27
CA SER A 27 9.38 -25.94 -11.33
C SER A 27 8.05 -25.83 -10.59
N LEU A 28 7.41 -24.65 -10.60
CA LEU A 28 6.15 -24.48 -9.86
C LEU A 28 4.93 -24.71 -10.73
N GLY A 29 3.93 -25.41 -10.17
CA GLY A 29 2.64 -25.65 -10.78
C GLY A 29 1.57 -24.65 -10.33
N SER A 30 0.31 -25.08 -10.34
CA SER A 30 -0.84 -24.28 -9.90
C SER A 30 -0.88 -24.15 -8.37
N THR A 31 -1.14 -22.97 -7.85
CA THR A 31 -1.22 -22.72 -6.40
C THR A 31 -2.50 -23.21 -5.74
N GLY A 32 -3.53 -23.55 -6.49
CA GLY A 32 -4.87 -23.83 -5.91
C GLY A 32 -5.54 -25.12 -6.40
N ARG A 33 -4.90 -25.87 -7.28
CA ARG A 33 -5.50 -27.07 -7.89
C ARG A 33 -4.43 -28.15 -8.10
N GLY A 34 -4.59 -29.27 -7.41
CA GLY A 34 -3.69 -30.41 -7.51
C GLY A 34 -2.99 -30.73 -6.20
N ALA A 35 -2.44 -31.95 -6.13
CA ALA A 35 -1.75 -32.48 -4.96
C ALA A 35 -0.37 -33.02 -5.31
N ALA A 36 0.11 -32.81 -6.55
CA ALA A 36 1.47 -33.20 -6.93
C ALA A 36 2.49 -32.25 -6.34
N ALA A 37 3.76 -32.63 -6.33
CA ALA A 37 4.84 -31.88 -5.65
C ALA A 37 4.94 -30.43 -6.17
N ALA A 38 4.79 -30.20 -7.48
CA ALA A 38 4.91 -28.87 -8.08
C ALA A 38 3.79 -27.90 -7.61
N GLU A 39 2.57 -28.40 -7.41
CA GLU A 39 1.44 -27.61 -6.89
C GLU A 39 1.61 -27.29 -5.40
N LEU A 40 2.05 -28.27 -4.61
CA LEU A 40 2.34 -28.06 -3.19
C LEU A 40 3.48 -27.06 -2.99
N ASP A 41 4.53 -27.13 -3.81
CA ASP A 41 5.64 -26.18 -3.76
C ASP A 41 5.23 -24.78 -4.19
N ALA A 42 4.33 -24.64 -5.17
CA ALA A 42 3.75 -23.36 -5.55
C ALA A 42 2.93 -22.75 -4.40
N ALA A 43 2.08 -23.55 -3.73
CA ALA A 43 1.30 -23.11 -2.58
C ALA A 43 2.20 -22.69 -1.41
N ARG A 44 3.27 -23.46 -1.12
CA ARG A 44 4.27 -23.10 -0.10
C ARG A 44 4.98 -21.79 -0.44
N ALA A 45 5.38 -21.59 -1.70
CA ALA A 45 6.06 -20.36 -2.14
C ALA A 45 5.18 -19.12 -1.87
N VAL A 46 3.87 -19.19 -2.17
CA VAL A 46 2.90 -18.12 -1.89
C VAL A 46 2.77 -17.89 -0.37
N MET A 47 2.67 -18.97 0.42
CA MET A 47 2.52 -18.87 1.88
C MET A 47 3.76 -18.24 2.52
N VAL A 48 4.95 -18.71 2.17
CA VAL A 48 6.23 -18.16 2.65
C VAL A 48 6.39 -16.68 2.25
N ALA A 49 5.94 -16.31 1.06
CA ALA A 49 5.97 -14.90 0.64
C ALA A 49 5.04 -14.02 1.50
N ARG A 50 3.84 -14.50 1.87
CA ARG A 50 2.94 -13.82 2.81
C ARG A 50 3.57 -13.65 4.18
N GLU A 51 4.10 -14.73 4.75
CA GLU A 51 4.77 -14.73 6.06
C GLU A 51 5.92 -13.72 6.10
N ARG A 52 6.79 -13.74 5.10
CA ARG A 52 7.95 -12.84 5.03
C ARG A 52 7.54 -11.39 4.86
N LEU A 53 6.54 -11.10 4.02
CA LEU A 53 6.06 -9.75 3.83
C LEU A 53 5.36 -9.21 5.08
N ALA A 54 4.53 -10.03 5.72
CA ALA A 54 3.89 -9.71 6.99
C ALA A 54 4.93 -9.42 8.08
N SER A 55 5.93 -10.30 8.25
CA SER A 55 7.02 -10.09 9.20
C SER A 55 7.83 -8.82 8.91
N LEU A 56 8.13 -8.54 7.63
CA LEU A 56 8.88 -7.34 7.24
C LEU A 56 8.15 -6.04 7.60
N LEU A 57 6.82 -6.06 7.52
CA LEU A 57 5.97 -4.89 7.72
C LEU A 57 5.32 -4.85 9.11
N GLY A 58 5.71 -5.74 10.04
CA GLY A 58 5.17 -5.78 11.41
C GLY A 58 3.67 -6.08 11.44
N PHE A 59 3.21 -7.02 10.60
CA PHE A 59 1.82 -7.41 10.47
C PHE A 59 1.60 -8.86 10.94
N SER A 60 0.74 -9.07 11.93
CA SER A 60 0.53 -10.37 12.56
C SER A 60 -0.39 -11.32 11.78
N HIS A 61 -1.16 -10.79 10.81
CA HIS A 61 -2.19 -11.53 10.07
C HIS A 61 -1.75 -11.86 8.63
N GLN A 62 -0.79 -12.75 8.47
CA GLN A 62 -0.24 -13.13 7.15
C GLN A 62 -1.31 -13.62 6.16
N GLU A 63 -2.39 -14.24 6.65
CA GLU A 63 -3.52 -14.71 5.85
C GLU A 63 -4.31 -13.56 5.21
N ARG A 64 -4.17 -12.34 5.74
CA ARG A 64 -4.78 -11.11 5.25
C ARG A 64 -3.86 -10.29 4.34
N VAL A 65 -2.73 -10.84 3.92
CA VAL A 65 -1.88 -10.30 2.86
C VAL A 65 -2.44 -10.72 1.51
N VAL A 66 -2.96 -9.79 0.75
CA VAL A 66 -3.52 -10.00 -0.59
C VAL A 66 -2.49 -9.58 -1.64
N PHE A 67 -2.01 -10.52 -2.45
CA PHE A 67 -1.12 -10.19 -3.56
C PHE A 67 -1.88 -9.46 -4.67
N THR A 68 -1.21 -8.47 -5.25
CA THR A 68 -1.72 -7.62 -6.33
C THR A 68 -0.66 -7.46 -7.42
N ALA A 69 -1.05 -6.93 -8.57
CA ALA A 69 -0.11 -6.68 -9.65
C ALA A 69 0.89 -5.54 -9.34
N ASN A 70 0.51 -4.60 -8.49
CA ASN A 70 1.32 -3.46 -8.06
C ASN A 70 0.56 -2.67 -6.97
N ALA A 71 1.17 -1.59 -6.44
CA ALA A 71 0.52 -0.71 -5.48
C ALA A 71 -0.74 -0.03 -6.05
N THR A 72 -0.78 0.30 -7.34
CA THR A 72 -1.98 0.88 -7.97
C THR A 72 -3.18 -0.07 -7.87
N ASP A 73 -2.97 -1.35 -8.17
CA ASP A 73 -4.00 -2.38 -8.05
C ASP A 73 -4.45 -2.56 -6.59
N ALA A 74 -3.49 -2.55 -5.64
CA ALA A 74 -3.76 -2.63 -4.20
C ALA A 74 -4.61 -1.43 -3.71
N LEU A 75 -4.20 -0.20 -4.03
CA LEU A 75 -4.89 1.02 -3.66
C LEU A 75 -6.30 1.09 -4.24
N ASN A 76 -6.45 0.74 -5.53
CA ASN A 76 -7.77 0.73 -6.18
C ASN A 76 -8.70 -0.32 -5.55
N LYS A 77 -8.20 -1.53 -5.24
CA LYS A 77 -8.99 -2.55 -4.54
C LYS A 77 -9.45 -2.07 -3.16
N ALA A 78 -8.57 -1.41 -2.40
CA ALA A 78 -8.90 -0.87 -1.09
C ALA A 78 -9.95 0.24 -1.20
N ILE A 79 -9.69 1.27 -2.01
CA ILE A 79 -10.58 2.44 -2.16
C ILE A 79 -11.95 2.02 -2.68
N LEU A 80 -12.01 1.30 -3.80
CA LEU A 80 -13.26 0.88 -4.42
C LEU A 80 -14.00 -0.20 -3.61
N GLY A 81 -13.28 -0.98 -2.80
CA GLY A 81 -13.85 -1.99 -1.92
C GLY A 81 -14.53 -1.41 -0.68
N ILE A 82 -14.03 -0.27 -0.17
CA ILE A 82 -14.47 0.32 1.10
C ILE A 82 -15.45 1.46 0.89
N VAL A 83 -15.17 2.38 -0.04
CA VAL A 83 -15.90 3.61 -0.23
C VAL A 83 -17.24 3.37 -0.96
N ARG A 84 -18.31 3.96 -0.45
CA ARG A 84 -19.66 3.86 -0.99
C ARG A 84 -20.17 5.26 -1.42
N PRO A 85 -21.20 5.34 -2.27
CA PRO A 85 -21.83 6.61 -2.61
C PRO A 85 -22.24 7.40 -1.37
N GLY A 86 -21.88 8.69 -1.35
CA GLY A 86 -22.16 9.59 -0.23
C GLY A 86 -21.13 9.59 0.89
N ASP A 87 -20.19 8.63 0.91
CA ASP A 87 -19.11 8.62 1.90
C ASP A 87 -18.20 9.85 1.76
N HIS A 88 -17.52 10.16 2.86
CA HIS A 88 -16.48 11.19 2.90
C HIS A 88 -15.10 10.54 2.99
N VAL A 89 -14.17 10.99 2.15
CA VAL A 89 -12.78 10.53 2.07
C VAL A 89 -11.85 11.74 2.18
N VAL A 90 -10.81 11.62 2.99
CA VAL A 90 -9.74 12.60 3.08
C VAL A 90 -8.46 12.00 2.51
N ALA A 91 -7.85 12.67 1.55
CA ALA A 91 -6.57 12.33 0.94
C ALA A 91 -5.57 13.48 1.10
N THR A 92 -4.40 13.40 0.50
CA THR A 92 -3.38 14.45 0.61
C THR A 92 -2.91 14.96 -0.76
N ASP A 93 -2.34 16.17 -0.80
CA ASP A 93 -1.70 16.71 -2.01
C ASP A 93 -0.45 15.88 -2.44
N TRP A 94 0.02 14.97 -1.59
CA TRP A 94 1.14 14.07 -1.90
C TRP A 94 0.72 12.83 -2.67
N ASP A 95 -0.58 12.53 -2.70
CA ASP A 95 -1.06 11.26 -3.19
C ASP A 95 -0.80 11.09 -4.68
N HIS A 96 -0.32 9.90 -5.00
CA HIS A 96 -0.06 9.51 -6.37
C HIS A 96 -1.36 9.33 -7.17
N ASN A 97 -1.28 9.40 -8.50
CA ASN A 97 -2.40 9.13 -9.41
C ASN A 97 -3.14 7.80 -9.14
N SER A 98 -2.48 6.84 -8.52
CA SER A 98 -3.08 5.58 -8.08
C SER A 98 -4.17 5.76 -7.03
N VAL A 99 -4.12 6.84 -6.26
CA VAL A 99 -5.12 7.27 -5.28
C VAL A 99 -6.07 8.31 -5.90
N LEU A 100 -5.51 9.32 -6.56
CA LEU A 100 -6.30 10.45 -7.08
C LEU A 100 -7.33 10.02 -8.12
N ARG A 101 -6.96 9.15 -9.07
CA ARG A 101 -7.87 8.72 -10.14
C ARG A 101 -9.12 7.99 -9.64
N PRO A 102 -9.04 6.96 -8.78
CA PRO A 102 -10.23 6.34 -8.24
C PRO A 102 -11.05 7.30 -7.38
N LEU A 103 -10.43 8.22 -6.61
CA LEU A 103 -11.17 9.20 -5.80
C LEU A 103 -11.90 10.21 -6.68
N TYR A 104 -11.29 10.74 -7.74
CA TYR A 104 -11.98 11.62 -8.69
C TYR A 104 -13.13 10.88 -9.40
N HIS A 105 -12.93 9.62 -9.79
CA HIS A 105 -14.01 8.81 -10.38
C HIS A 105 -15.18 8.64 -9.41
N LEU A 106 -14.91 8.30 -8.15
CA LEU A 106 -15.93 8.15 -7.12
C LEU A 106 -16.66 9.47 -6.85
N ARG A 107 -15.94 10.59 -6.79
CA ARG A 107 -16.51 11.91 -6.61
C ARG A 107 -17.46 12.28 -7.76
N GLU A 108 -17.03 12.09 -9.01
CA GLU A 108 -17.78 12.50 -10.19
C GLU A 108 -18.97 11.59 -10.53
N LYS A 109 -18.83 10.28 -10.27
CA LYS A 109 -19.81 9.27 -10.71
C LYS A 109 -20.65 8.70 -9.59
N HIS A 110 -20.20 8.80 -8.34
CA HIS A 110 -20.86 8.15 -7.21
C HIS A 110 -21.16 9.08 -6.04
N GLY A 111 -20.94 10.40 -6.21
CA GLY A 111 -21.30 11.40 -5.19
C GLY A 111 -20.51 11.27 -3.89
N VAL A 112 -19.29 10.73 -3.95
CA VAL A 112 -18.37 10.66 -2.81
C VAL A 112 -17.80 12.06 -2.56
N ASN A 113 -17.77 12.49 -1.28
CA ASN A 113 -17.13 13.72 -0.87
C ASN A 113 -15.64 13.48 -0.67
N VAL A 114 -14.79 14.23 -1.37
CA VAL A 114 -13.34 14.06 -1.29
C VAL A 114 -12.68 15.38 -0.96
N ASP A 115 -12.00 15.43 0.18
CA ASP A 115 -11.18 16.56 0.60
C ASP A 115 -9.69 16.21 0.52
N PHE A 116 -8.86 17.24 0.27
CA PHE A 116 -7.41 17.07 0.19
C PHE A 116 -6.72 17.94 1.23
N VAL A 117 -5.87 17.31 2.03
CA VAL A 117 -4.98 18.00 2.96
C VAL A 117 -3.88 18.71 2.15
N PRO A 118 -3.79 20.04 2.22
CA PRO A 118 -2.82 20.78 1.43
C PRO A 118 -1.38 20.57 1.94
N ALA A 119 -0.42 20.73 1.02
CA ALA A 119 0.99 20.83 1.35
C ALA A 119 1.55 22.21 0.97
N ASP A 120 2.54 22.68 1.75
CA ASP A 120 3.23 23.93 1.43
C ASP A 120 4.24 23.76 0.27
N ARG A 121 4.89 24.86 -0.12
CA ARG A 121 5.91 24.85 -1.21
C ARG A 121 7.14 24.00 -0.92
N GLN A 122 7.37 23.63 0.35
CA GLN A 122 8.41 22.72 0.79
C GLN A 122 7.90 21.28 0.88
N GLY A 123 6.65 21.04 0.49
CA GLY A 123 6.00 19.74 0.53
C GLY A 123 5.62 19.30 1.95
N ARG A 124 5.48 20.18 2.94
CA ARG A 124 5.06 19.82 4.28
C ARG A 124 3.54 19.86 4.36
N LEU A 125 2.92 18.76 4.84
CA LEU A 125 1.47 18.70 5.04
C LEU A 125 1.00 19.69 6.10
N ASP A 126 -0.12 20.34 5.87
CA ASP A 126 -0.80 21.16 6.87
C ASP A 126 -1.58 20.26 7.84
N TRP A 127 -0.95 19.92 8.95
CA TRP A 127 -1.56 19.08 9.98
C TRP A 127 -2.80 19.71 10.61
N SER A 128 -2.88 21.04 10.68
CA SER A 128 -4.07 21.74 11.18
C SER A 128 -5.25 21.57 10.20
N ALA A 129 -4.98 21.61 8.90
CA ALA A 129 -5.98 21.27 7.89
C ALA A 129 -6.39 19.79 7.98
N PHE A 130 -5.42 18.87 8.22
CA PHE A 130 -5.71 17.46 8.39
C PHE A 130 -6.71 17.22 9.53
N GLU A 131 -6.45 17.78 10.71
CA GLU A 131 -7.32 17.68 11.87
C GLU A 131 -8.72 18.30 11.65
N ARG A 132 -8.81 19.36 10.84
CA ARG A 132 -10.11 19.98 10.50
C ARG A 132 -10.91 19.21 9.46
N LEU A 133 -10.25 18.60 8.48
CA LEU A 133 -10.89 17.89 7.38
C LEU A 133 -11.35 16.48 7.78
N VAL A 134 -10.60 15.80 8.64
CA VAL A 134 -10.99 14.48 9.16
C VAL A 134 -12.00 14.67 10.28
N THR A 135 -13.25 14.36 10.01
CA THR A 135 -14.37 14.57 10.93
C THR A 135 -15.09 13.26 11.24
N PHE A 136 -15.92 13.28 12.27
CA PHE A 136 -16.82 12.15 12.55
C PHE A 136 -17.78 11.95 11.36
N GLY A 137 -17.66 10.81 10.70
CA GLY A 137 -18.33 10.52 9.42
C GLY A 137 -17.37 10.41 8.24
N THR A 138 -16.06 10.75 8.41
CA THR A 138 -15.04 10.38 7.44
C THR A 138 -14.93 8.86 7.40
N LYS A 139 -15.09 8.27 6.23
CA LYS A 139 -15.04 6.82 6.02
C LYS A 139 -13.60 6.31 5.89
N LEU A 140 -12.79 7.03 5.13
CA LEU A 140 -11.44 6.63 4.79
C LEU A 140 -10.51 7.84 4.76
N VAL A 141 -9.36 7.69 5.39
CA VAL A 141 -8.21 8.57 5.23
C VAL A 141 -7.17 7.85 4.39
N VAL A 142 -6.65 8.49 3.34
CA VAL A 142 -5.58 7.94 2.51
C VAL A 142 -4.36 8.84 2.65
N VAL A 143 -3.19 8.24 2.91
CA VAL A 143 -1.92 8.97 2.99
C VAL A 143 -0.82 8.26 2.24
N THR A 144 -0.02 9.00 1.49
CA THR A 144 1.25 8.53 0.96
C THR A 144 2.31 8.63 2.07
N HIS A 145 2.94 7.51 2.44
CA HIS A 145 3.96 7.48 3.51
C HIS A 145 5.20 8.28 3.15
N ALA A 146 5.66 8.21 1.88
CA ALA A 146 6.68 9.13 1.38
C ALA A 146 6.38 9.54 -0.06
N SER A 147 6.45 10.85 -0.31
CA SER A 147 6.20 11.40 -1.64
C SER A 147 7.29 10.98 -2.63
N ASN A 148 6.89 10.44 -3.76
CA ASN A 148 7.79 10.09 -4.86
C ASN A 148 8.36 11.33 -5.59
N LEU A 149 7.80 12.51 -5.35
CA LEU A 149 8.22 13.78 -5.97
C LEU A 149 9.15 14.58 -5.07
N THR A 150 8.77 14.76 -3.80
CA THR A 150 9.48 15.65 -2.86
C THR A 150 10.36 14.89 -1.87
N GLY A 151 10.11 13.59 -1.66
CA GLY A 151 10.80 12.78 -0.67
C GLY A 151 10.35 13.05 0.78
N ASN A 152 9.39 13.94 1.00
CA ASN A 152 8.84 14.19 2.33
C ASN A 152 8.15 12.93 2.87
N VAL A 153 8.28 12.71 4.18
CA VAL A 153 7.75 11.53 4.88
C VAL A 153 6.61 11.95 5.80
N CYS A 154 5.50 11.23 5.73
CA CYS A 154 4.33 11.42 6.58
C CYS A 154 4.55 10.79 7.97
N ASP A 155 4.15 11.49 9.01
CA ASP A 155 4.04 10.93 10.36
C ASP A 155 2.80 10.02 10.43
N LEU A 156 3.02 8.71 10.25
CA LEU A 156 1.94 7.72 10.27
C LEU A 156 1.29 7.60 11.64
N THR A 157 2.04 7.80 12.73
CA THR A 157 1.48 7.75 14.09
C THR A 157 0.44 8.86 14.28
N ARG A 158 0.77 10.07 13.84
CA ARG A 158 -0.15 11.21 13.91
C ARG A 158 -1.34 11.03 12.97
N ALA A 159 -1.11 10.56 11.74
CA ALA A 159 -2.17 10.30 10.79
C ALA A 159 -3.17 9.24 11.30
N ALA A 160 -2.67 8.15 11.88
CA ALA A 160 -3.50 7.10 12.48
C ALA A 160 -4.32 7.65 13.67
N ALA A 161 -3.70 8.42 14.55
CA ALA A 161 -4.40 9.01 15.69
C ALA A 161 -5.56 9.93 15.24
N ILE A 162 -5.33 10.77 14.23
CA ILE A 162 -6.37 11.66 13.67
C ILE A 162 -7.49 10.84 13.02
N ALA A 163 -7.17 9.86 12.18
CA ALA A 163 -8.15 9.02 11.49
C ALA A 163 -9.04 8.27 12.50
N HIS A 164 -8.41 7.60 13.46
CA HIS A 164 -9.13 6.78 14.44
C HIS A 164 -9.94 7.60 15.44
N ALA A 165 -9.48 8.80 15.81
CA ALA A 165 -10.28 9.71 16.64
C ALA A 165 -11.62 10.09 15.98
N ALA A 166 -11.68 10.07 14.66
CA ALA A 166 -12.89 10.31 13.88
C ALA A 166 -13.66 9.02 13.50
N GLY A 167 -13.15 7.86 13.87
CA GLY A 167 -13.72 6.55 13.49
C GLY A 167 -13.47 6.17 12.03
N ALA A 168 -12.52 6.85 11.35
CA ALA A 168 -12.16 6.58 9.96
C ALA A 168 -11.10 5.47 9.87
N LEU A 169 -11.12 4.72 8.77
CA LEU A 169 -10.04 3.80 8.42
C LEU A 169 -8.84 4.57 7.82
N LEU A 170 -7.62 4.10 8.07
CA LEU A 170 -6.39 4.63 7.48
C LEU A 170 -5.82 3.68 6.43
N LEU A 171 -5.73 4.13 5.18
CA LEU A 171 -5.03 3.47 4.08
C LEU A 171 -3.69 4.16 3.81
N VAL A 172 -2.61 3.41 3.91
CA VAL A 172 -1.25 3.91 3.66
C VAL A 172 -0.74 3.43 2.30
N ASP A 173 -0.36 4.37 1.43
CA ASP A 173 0.46 4.08 0.25
C ASP A 173 1.94 4.01 0.65
N ALA A 174 2.45 2.80 0.80
CA ALA A 174 3.84 2.50 1.13
C ALA A 174 4.69 2.14 -0.11
N ALA A 175 4.27 2.54 -1.31
CA ALA A 175 4.97 2.20 -2.55
C ALA A 175 6.43 2.65 -2.58
N GLN A 176 6.78 3.74 -1.90
CA GLN A 176 8.16 4.23 -1.80
C GLN A 176 8.90 3.72 -0.56
N THR A 177 8.20 3.25 0.45
CA THR A 177 8.78 3.03 1.78
C THR A 177 8.84 1.56 2.21
N ALA A 178 7.95 0.70 1.70
CA ALA A 178 8.00 -0.73 1.97
C ALA A 178 9.34 -1.32 1.46
N GLY A 179 10.15 -1.81 2.40
CA GLY A 179 11.48 -2.34 2.14
C GLY A 179 12.64 -1.36 2.34
N SER A 180 12.38 -0.04 2.47
CA SER A 180 13.41 0.97 2.77
C SER A 180 13.23 1.65 4.13
N PHE A 181 12.02 1.68 4.64
CA PHE A 181 11.70 2.17 5.98
C PHE A 181 11.21 1.02 6.85
N ARG A 182 11.51 1.09 8.14
CA ARG A 182 10.86 0.20 9.10
C ARG A 182 9.40 0.66 9.25
N ILE A 183 8.49 -0.24 8.91
CA ILE A 183 7.04 -0.07 9.13
C ILE A 183 6.63 -1.17 10.10
N ASP A 184 5.91 -0.79 11.13
CA ASP A 184 5.29 -1.69 12.09
C ASP A 184 3.77 -1.49 11.97
N PHE A 185 3.14 -2.28 11.12
CA PHE A 185 1.72 -2.15 10.78
C PHE A 185 0.85 -2.20 12.02
N ASP A 186 1.05 -3.22 12.86
CA ASP A 186 0.24 -3.42 14.08
C ASP A 186 0.58 -2.38 15.15
N GLY A 187 1.86 -2.09 15.36
CA GLY A 187 2.30 -1.09 16.34
C GLY A 187 1.89 0.34 16.01
N LEU A 188 1.73 0.67 14.72
CA LEU A 188 1.20 1.95 14.24
C LEU A 188 -0.34 1.98 14.19
N GLY A 189 -1.00 0.83 14.38
CA GLY A 189 -2.45 0.71 14.29
C GLY A 189 -2.98 0.97 12.89
N LEU A 190 -2.27 0.56 11.83
CA LEU A 190 -2.74 0.77 10.46
C LEU A 190 -3.93 -0.15 10.14
N ASP A 191 -4.86 0.31 9.30
CA ASP A 191 -5.99 -0.50 8.85
C ASP A 191 -5.69 -1.15 7.49
N LEU A 192 -5.04 -0.41 6.58
CA LEU A 192 -4.66 -0.90 5.27
C LEU A 192 -3.29 -0.36 4.86
N LEU A 193 -2.50 -1.19 4.19
CA LEU A 193 -1.22 -0.78 3.61
C LEU A 193 -1.05 -1.39 2.22
N ALA A 194 -0.80 -0.53 1.24
CA ALA A 194 -0.52 -0.93 -0.14
C ALA A 194 0.97 -0.78 -0.45
N CYS A 195 1.56 -1.78 -1.10
CA CYS A 195 2.96 -1.71 -1.52
C CYS A 195 3.19 -2.35 -2.89
N THR A 196 4.38 -2.10 -3.47
CA THR A 196 4.80 -2.67 -4.76
C THR A 196 6.13 -3.40 -4.61
N GLY A 197 6.26 -4.54 -5.29
CA GLY A 197 7.45 -5.36 -5.17
C GLY A 197 8.67 -4.82 -5.91
N HIS A 198 8.48 -4.05 -6.99
CA HIS A 198 9.57 -3.68 -7.91
C HIS A 198 10.38 -2.43 -7.53
N LYS A 199 10.09 -1.82 -6.37
CA LYS A 199 10.87 -0.69 -5.81
C LYS A 199 11.81 -1.21 -4.71
N ALA A 200 11.75 -0.68 -3.50
CA ALA A 200 12.70 -1.05 -2.44
C ALA A 200 12.64 -2.53 -1.99
N LEU A 201 11.54 -3.23 -2.25
CA LEU A 201 11.47 -4.69 -2.07
C LEU A 201 12.28 -5.46 -3.11
N MET A 202 12.80 -4.81 -4.16
CA MET A 202 13.69 -5.35 -5.21
C MET A 202 13.14 -6.57 -5.96
N GLY A 203 11.83 -6.81 -5.91
CA GLY A 203 11.14 -7.85 -6.64
C GLY A 203 10.92 -7.49 -8.12
N PRO A 204 10.34 -8.40 -8.91
CA PRO A 204 9.98 -8.12 -10.29
C PRO A 204 8.84 -7.12 -10.40
N GLN A 205 8.74 -6.45 -11.56
CA GLN A 205 7.52 -5.74 -11.94
C GLN A 205 6.35 -6.72 -12.03
N GLY A 206 5.12 -6.24 -11.87
CA GLY A 206 3.94 -7.11 -11.84
C GLY A 206 3.67 -7.74 -10.47
N THR A 207 4.32 -7.23 -9.41
CA THR A 207 4.12 -7.70 -8.03
C THR A 207 3.81 -6.54 -7.09
N GLY A 208 2.89 -6.76 -6.18
CA GLY A 208 2.48 -5.86 -5.12
C GLY A 208 1.66 -6.58 -4.06
N ALA A 209 1.28 -5.87 -3.01
CA ALA A 209 0.43 -6.41 -1.98
C ALA A 209 -0.44 -5.32 -1.33
N LEU A 210 -1.60 -5.77 -0.82
CA LEU A 210 -2.46 -5.06 0.11
C LEU A 210 -2.49 -5.85 1.42
N LEU A 211 -2.09 -5.24 2.51
CA LEU A 211 -2.29 -5.75 3.87
C LEU A 211 -3.61 -5.18 4.38
N VAL A 212 -4.45 -6.05 4.93
CA VAL A 212 -5.81 -5.69 5.40
C VAL A 212 -5.92 -6.00 6.88
N GLY A 213 -6.05 -4.98 7.70
CA GLY A 213 -6.20 -5.10 9.14
C GLY A 213 -7.49 -5.80 9.56
N SER A 214 -7.57 -6.20 10.82
CA SER A 214 -8.73 -6.94 11.35
C SER A 214 -10.01 -6.09 11.45
N ASN A 215 -9.88 -4.77 11.44
CA ASN A 215 -10.99 -3.82 11.58
C ASN A 215 -11.69 -3.47 10.26
N VAL A 216 -11.21 -4.04 9.14
CA VAL A 216 -11.72 -3.77 7.78
C VAL A 216 -12.69 -4.84 7.33
#